data_f22d95817bcdd05eea9ef604c31718c1
#
_entry.id   f22d95817bcdd05eea9ef604c31718c1
#
_cell.length_a   1.000
_cell.length_b   1.000
_cell.length_c   1.000
_cell.angle_alpha   90.00
_cell.angle_beta   90.00
_cell.angle_gamma   90.00
#
_symmetry.space_group_name_H-M   'P 1'
#
loop_
_entity.id
_entity.type
_entity.pdbx_description
1 polymer ?
#
loop_
_entity_poly.entity_id
_entity_poly.type
_entity_poly.pdbx_seq_one_letter_code
_entity_poly.pdbx_strand_id
1 'polypeptide(L)' 'MYPRLRNLREDKDLTQEEIAKLLDISQTTYSRYESGVLDIPSLSLIKLANFYKTSIDYLVGLTDEVRPYKRGKQFPIL' A
#
# COMPACT_ATOMS: atom_id res chain seq x y z
N MET A 1 -10.56 -5.67 -4.80
CA MET A 1 -9.28 -6.35 -5.06
C MET A 1 -8.21 -5.34 -5.43
N TYR A 2 -7.02 -5.51 -4.90
CA TYR A 2 -5.91 -4.58 -5.14
C TYR A 2 -4.72 -5.35 -5.72
N PRO A 3 -4.75 -5.72 -7.02
CA PRO A 3 -3.69 -6.56 -7.60
C PRO A 3 -2.30 -5.93 -7.54
N ARG A 4 -2.21 -4.59 -7.54
CA ARG A 4 -0.91 -3.93 -7.47
C ARG A 4 -0.22 -4.10 -6.14
N LEU A 5 -0.97 -4.24 -5.03
CA LEU A 5 -0.37 -4.52 -3.73
C LEU A 5 0.41 -5.82 -3.75
N ARG A 6 -0.20 -6.86 -4.30
CA ARG A 6 0.46 -8.15 -4.42
C ARG A 6 1.68 -8.06 -5.33
N ASN A 7 1.53 -7.41 -6.48
CA ASN A 7 2.62 -7.26 -7.43
C ASN A 7 3.81 -6.52 -6.84
N LEU A 8 3.54 -5.41 -6.16
CA LEU A 8 4.61 -4.65 -5.52
C LEU A 8 5.30 -5.45 -4.42
N ARG A 9 4.52 -6.19 -3.66
CA ARG A 9 5.05 -7.03 -2.58
C ARG A 9 5.96 -8.12 -3.16
N GLU A 10 5.48 -8.81 -4.18
CA GLU A 10 6.24 -9.89 -4.81
C GLU A 10 7.49 -9.38 -5.52
N ASP A 11 7.42 -8.20 -6.11
CA ASP A 11 8.59 -7.58 -6.75
C ASP A 11 9.73 -7.33 -5.76
N LYS A 12 9.41 -7.14 -4.48
CA LYS A 12 10.41 -6.95 -3.43
C LYS A 12 10.71 -8.23 -2.67
N ASP A 13 10.18 -9.37 -3.13
CA ASP A 13 10.35 -10.67 -2.47
C ASP A 13 9.89 -10.66 -1.01
N LEU A 14 8.82 -9.93 -0.73
CA LEU A 14 8.26 -9.84 0.61
C LEU A 14 7.06 -10.75 0.78
N THR A 15 6.91 -11.28 2.01
CA THR A 15 5.75 -12.10 2.35
C THR A 15 4.62 -11.21 2.85
N GLN A 16 3.41 -11.76 2.87
CA GLN A 16 2.27 -11.05 3.47
C GLN A 16 2.52 -10.76 4.95
N GLU A 17 3.17 -11.70 5.65
CA GLU A 17 3.49 -11.51 7.06
C GLU A 17 4.41 -10.31 7.27
N GLU A 18 5.40 -10.13 6.40
CA GLU A 18 6.32 -9.00 6.51
C GLU A 18 5.61 -7.66 6.34
N ILE A 19 4.69 -7.59 5.38
CA ILE A 19 3.92 -6.36 5.18
C ILE A 19 2.93 -6.15 6.33
N ALA A 20 2.34 -7.22 6.85
CA ALA A 20 1.46 -7.12 8.00
C ALA A 20 2.19 -6.52 9.20
N LYS A 21 3.44 -6.93 9.43
CA LYS A 21 4.25 -6.34 10.49
C LYS A 21 4.52 -4.86 10.26
N LEU A 22 4.79 -4.47 9.02
CA LEU A 22 4.99 -3.07 8.67
C LEU A 22 3.75 -2.23 9.02
N LEU A 23 2.57 -2.78 8.82
CA LEU A 23 1.31 -2.10 9.10
C LEU A 23 0.79 -2.33 10.52
N ASP A 24 1.49 -3.14 11.32
CA ASP A 24 1.10 -3.48 12.69
C ASP A 24 -0.28 -4.15 12.74
N ILE A 25 -0.50 -5.10 11.85
CA ILE A 25 -1.73 -5.89 11.78
C ILE A 25 -1.39 -7.36 11.62
N SER A 26 -2.41 -8.22 11.72
CA SER A 26 -2.22 -9.65 11.51
C SER A 26 -2.06 -9.97 10.02
N GLN A 27 -1.40 -11.08 9.73
CA GLN A 27 -1.28 -11.55 8.35
C GLN A 27 -2.66 -11.82 7.74
N THR A 28 -3.58 -12.35 8.52
CA THR A 28 -4.94 -12.63 8.03
C THR A 28 -5.62 -11.35 7.58
N THR A 29 -5.49 -10.27 8.36
CA THR A 29 -6.06 -8.97 7.99
C THR A 29 -5.42 -8.45 6.71
N TYR A 30 -4.11 -8.51 6.62
CA TYR A 30 -3.43 -8.04 5.41
C TYR A 30 -3.83 -8.86 4.18
N SER A 31 -3.96 -10.18 4.34
CA SER A 31 -4.40 -11.04 3.25
C SER A 31 -5.77 -10.62 2.72
N ARG A 32 -6.66 -10.21 3.63
CA ARG A 32 -7.98 -9.71 3.25
C ARG A 32 -7.92 -8.36 2.53
N TYR A 33 -6.93 -7.55 2.82
CA TYR A 33 -6.69 -6.33 2.06
C TYR A 33 -6.30 -6.64 0.63
N GLU A 34 -5.36 -7.57 0.42
CA GLU A 34 -4.93 -7.92 -0.94
C GLU A 34 -6.06 -8.54 -1.75
N SER A 35 -6.89 -9.35 -1.12
CA SER A 35 -8.00 -10.02 -1.80
C SER A 35 -9.21 -9.10 -2.04
N GLY A 36 -9.25 -7.94 -1.39
CA GLY A 36 -10.36 -7.02 -1.52
C GLY A 36 -11.53 -7.32 -0.62
N VAL A 37 -11.39 -8.29 0.30
CA VAL A 37 -12.46 -8.63 1.26
C VAL A 37 -12.64 -7.52 2.28
N LEU A 38 -11.55 -6.84 2.65
CA LEU A 38 -11.59 -5.69 3.56
C LEU A 38 -11.04 -4.46 2.87
N ASP A 39 -11.64 -3.31 3.14
CA ASP A 39 -11.10 -2.04 2.69
C ASP A 39 -9.88 -1.68 3.51
N ILE A 40 -8.91 -1.04 2.86
CA ILE A 40 -7.69 -0.63 3.52
C ILE A 40 -7.87 0.75 4.14
N PRO A 41 -7.62 0.91 5.44
CA PRO A 41 -7.70 2.22 6.07
C PRO A 41 -6.73 3.21 5.42
N SER A 42 -7.09 4.48 5.42
CA SER A 42 -6.28 5.53 4.79
C SER A 42 -4.84 5.56 5.31
N LEU A 43 -4.64 5.42 6.62
CA LEU A 43 -3.29 5.42 7.19
C LEU A 43 -2.45 4.27 6.67
N SER A 44 -3.05 3.10 6.49
CA SER A 44 -2.34 1.95 5.92
C SER A 44 -1.99 2.18 4.46
N LEU A 45 -2.90 2.80 3.69
CA LEU A 45 -2.61 3.15 2.30
C LEU A 45 -1.44 4.13 2.21
N ILE A 46 -1.40 5.12 3.10
CA ILE A 46 -0.32 6.10 3.14
C ILE A 46 1.00 5.40 3.47
N LYS A 47 1.02 4.51 4.46
CA LYS A 47 2.22 3.76 4.82
C LYS A 47 2.72 2.90 3.65
N LEU A 48 1.81 2.23 2.97
CA LEU A 48 2.17 1.40 1.82
C LEU A 48 2.71 2.24 0.66
N ALA A 49 2.07 3.37 0.37
CA ALA A 49 2.53 4.27 -0.69
C ALA A 49 3.93 4.78 -0.39
N ASN A 50 4.20 5.16 0.85
CA ASN A 50 5.52 5.61 1.26
C ASN A 50 6.55 4.49 1.19
N PHE A 51 6.18 3.30 1.64
CA PHE A 51 7.08 2.15 1.63
C PHE A 51 7.47 1.76 0.20
N TYR A 52 6.49 1.72 -0.70
CA TYR A 52 6.74 1.36 -2.09
C TYR A 52 7.17 2.55 -2.94
N LYS A 53 7.26 3.74 -2.36
CA LYS A 53 7.64 4.98 -3.08
C LYS A 53 6.75 5.24 -4.28
N THR A 54 5.45 5.19 -4.04
CA THR A 54 4.44 5.41 -5.06
C THR A 54 3.29 6.23 -4.49
N SER A 55 2.22 6.41 -5.24
CA SER A 55 1.04 7.14 -4.79
C SER A 55 -0.08 6.18 -4.37
N ILE A 56 -1.00 6.67 -3.54
CA ILE A 56 -2.20 5.91 -3.21
C ILE A 56 -3.00 5.63 -4.47
N ASP A 57 -3.08 6.59 -5.39
CA ASP A 57 -3.81 6.41 -6.65
C ASP A 57 -3.26 5.22 -7.43
N TYR A 58 -1.95 5.04 -7.45
CA TYR A 58 -1.36 3.89 -8.11
C TYR A 58 -1.74 2.59 -7.40
N LEU A 59 -1.69 2.60 -6.07
CA LEU A 59 -2.02 1.40 -5.28
C LEU A 59 -3.44 0.92 -5.54
N VAL A 60 -4.38 1.85 -5.69
CA VAL A 60 -5.80 1.49 -5.88
C VAL A 60 -6.21 1.45 -7.35
N GLY A 61 -5.29 1.67 -8.27
CA GLY A 61 -5.55 1.51 -9.68
C GLY A 61 -6.14 2.72 -10.40
N LEU A 62 -6.10 3.90 -9.78
CA LEU A 62 -6.63 5.12 -10.40
C LEU A 62 -5.65 5.77 -11.38
N THR A 63 -4.39 5.36 -11.36
CA THR A 63 -3.38 5.84 -12.29
C THR A 63 -2.39 4.72 -12.60
N ASP A 64 -1.75 4.80 -13.76
CA ASP A 64 -0.68 3.88 -14.13
C ASP A 64 0.70 4.47 -13.84
N GLU A 65 0.76 5.70 -13.35
CA GLU A 65 2.01 6.35 -13.00
C GLU A 65 2.49 5.87 -11.63
N VAL A 66 3.58 5.10 -11.61
CA VAL A 66 4.12 4.52 -10.38
C VAL A 66 4.85 5.56 -9.52
N ARG A 67 5.40 6.60 -10.14
CA ARG A 67 6.14 7.61 -9.37
C ARG A 67 5.19 8.40 -8.48
N PRO A 68 5.61 8.72 -7.24
CA PRO A 68 4.75 9.46 -6.34
C PRO A 68 4.53 10.89 -6.84
N TYR A 69 3.39 11.44 -6.49
CA TYR A 69 3.12 12.84 -6.77
C TYR A 69 4.05 13.72 -5.95
N LYS A 70 4.35 14.90 -6.51
CA LYS A 70 5.13 15.89 -5.79
C LYS A 70 4.33 16.34 -4.56
N ARG A 71 4.96 16.29 -3.39
CA ARG A 71 4.28 16.68 -2.14
C ARG A 71 4.31 18.19 -1.96
N GLY A 72 3.19 18.75 -1.53
CA GLY A 72 3.11 20.14 -1.14
C GLY A 72 3.74 20.36 0.22
N LYS A 73 4.26 21.55 0.45
CA LYS A 73 4.90 21.88 1.74
C LYS A 73 3.90 21.91 2.89
N GLN A 74 2.65 22.21 2.59
CA GLN A 74 1.60 22.28 3.60
C GLN A 74 1.08 20.90 4.04
N PHE A 75 1.61 19.85 3.48
CA PHE A 75 1.24 18.50 3.90
C PHE A 75 2.38 17.89 4.68
N PRO A 76 2.43 18.16 5.97
CA PRO A 76 3.39 17.48 6.81
C PRO A 76 2.96 16.05 7.00
N ILE A 77 2.28 15.51 6.10
CA ILE A 77 1.62 14.25 6.25
C ILE A 77 2.50 13.31 6.98
N LEU A 78 2.15 13.11 8.15
CA LEU A 78 2.75 12.06 8.92
C LEU A 78 4.19 12.33 9.21
#